data_5eb2b78321a2a269ce9733c3cd87ee3e
#
_entry.id   5eb2b78321a2a269ce9733c3cd87ee3e
#
_cell.length_a   1.000
_cell.length_b   1.000
_cell.length_c   1.000
_cell.angle_alpha   90.00
_cell.angle_beta   90.00
_cell.angle_gamma   90.00
#
_symmetry.space_group_name_H-M   'P 1'
#
loop_
_entity.id
_entity.type
_entity.pdbx_description
1 polymer ?
#
loop_
_entity_poly.entity_id
_entity_poly.type
_entity_poly.pdbx_seq_one_letter_code
_entity_poly.pdbx_strand_id
1 'polypeptide(L)'
;DVYKRQIIGTFIFSKKHNIKTFFLLDIIACVSPIGIFLGRIANFINSELVGKASDVYWAVIFPKIDNVARHPSQLYEAFLEGLILFLILNYLIFKKNYKIGNCSFSFLIYYGVFRIFSEFFRLPDIQIGYIFGFVSMGMLLSTFMIFAGIILYLKRNDL
;
A
#
# COMPACT_ATOMS: atom_id res chain seq x y z
N ASP A 1 14.98 -6.22 -12.43
CA ASP A 1 14.07 -5.99 -11.33
C ASP A 1 13.76 -4.49 -11.18
N VAL A 2 12.52 -4.10 -11.52
CA VAL A 2 12.10 -2.69 -11.64
C VAL A 2 12.27 -1.95 -10.32
N TYR A 3 11.89 -2.56 -9.20
CA TYR A 3 11.93 -1.91 -7.87
C TYR A 3 13.35 -1.57 -7.41
N LYS A 4 14.32 -2.45 -7.67
CA LYS A 4 15.74 -2.17 -7.36
C LYS A 4 16.24 -0.98 -8.16
N ARG A 5 15.88 -0.90 -9.45
CA ARG A 5 16.24 0.23 -10.31
C ARG A 5 15.63 1.54 -9.83
N GLN A 6 14.40 1.51 -9.34
CA GLN A 6 13.73 2.70 -8.79
C GLN A 6 14.43 3.21 -7.53
N ILE A 7 14.77 2.32 -6.58
CA ILE A 7 15.50 2.71 -5.36
C ILE A 7 16.86 3.30 -5.70
N ILE A 8 17.64 2.61 -6.54
CA ILE A 8 18.96 3.07 -6.96
C ILE A 8 18.85 4.39 -7.72
N GLY A 9 17.91 4.51 -8.66
CA GLY A 9 17.66 5.72 -9.43
C GLY A 9 17.31 6.91 -8.55
N THR A 10 16.44 6.72 -7.55
CA THR A 10 16.08 7.76 -6.56
C THR A 10 17.30 8.23 -5.78
N PHE A 11 18.15 7.31 -5.33
CA PHE A 11 19.36 7.63 -4.60
C PHE A 11 20.39 8.37 -5.46
N ILE A 12 20.65 7.90 -6.69
CA ILE A 12 21.56 8.56 -7.62
C ILE A 12 21.07 9.96 -7.97
N PHE A 13 19.75 10.10 -8.25
CA PHE A 13 19.15 11.39 -8.57
C PHE A 13 19.27 12.37 -7.41
N SER A 14 18.99 11.93 -6.18
CA SER A 14 19.10 12.78 -4.99
C SER A 14 20.53 13.28 -4.77
N LYS A 15 21.53 12.42 -4.96
CA LYS A 15 22.94 12.80 -4.87
C LYS A 15 23.36 13.76 -5.98
N LYS A 16 22.99 13.48 -7.23
CA LYS A 16 23.34 14.31 -8.39
C LYS A 16 22.80 15.75 -8.27
N HIS A 17 21.62 15.91 -7.68
CA HIS A 17 20.95 17.21 -7.56
C HIS A 17 21.08 17.86 -6.17
N ASN A 18 21.88 17.27 -5.25
CA ASN A 18 22.04 17.74 -3.86
C ASN A 18 20.71 17.88 -3.10
N ILE A 19 19.75 16.97 -3.37
CA ILE A 19 18.45 16.91 -2.69
C ILE A 19 18.54 15.86 -1.60
N LYS A 20 17.98 16.12 -0.42
CA LYS A 20 17.90 15.10 0.64
C LYS A 20 17.05 13.91 0.16
N THR A 21 17.60 12.70 0.21
CA THR A 21 16.93 11.48 -0.30
C THR A 21 15.55 11.27 0.34
N PHE A 22 15.41 11.49 1.65
CA PHE A 22 14.12 11.36 2.34
C PHE A 22 13.09 12.41 1.91
N PHE A 23 13.51 13.60 1.49
CA PHE A 23 12.59 14.58 0.91
C PHE A 23 12.02 14.10 -0.43
N LEU A 24 12.84 13.51 -1.28
CA LEU A 24 12.39 12.94 -2.54
C LEU A 24 11.45 11.73 -2.31
N LEU A 25 11.80 10.88 -1.33
CA LEU A 25 10.94 9.76 -0.93
C LEU A 25 9.58 10.24 -0.39
N ASP A 26 9.53 11.35 0.34
CA ASP A 26 8.28 11.92 0.83
C ASP A 26 7.36 12.38 -0.31
N ILE A 27 7.92 12.99 -1.35
CA ILE A 27 7.15 13.37 -2.55
C ILE A 27 6.60 12.11 -3.22
N ILE A 28 7.45 11.09 -3.42
CA ILE A 28 7.02 9.81 -4.01
C ILE A 28 5.94 9.16 -3.17
N ALA A 29 6.08 9.13 -1.85
CA ALA A 29 5.10 8.58 -0.94
C ALA A 29 3.74 9.28 -1.03
N CYS A 30 3.71 10.62 -1.18
CA CYS A 30 2.47 11.38 -1.31
C CYS A 30 1.74 11.14 -2.63
N VAL A 31 2.46 10.82 -3.71
CA VAL A 31 1.88 10.62 -5.05
C VAL A 31 1.52 9.15 -5.31
N SER A 32 2.27 8.21 -4.74
CA SER A 32 2.09 6.77 -4.97
C SER A 32 0.65 6.26 -4.73
N PRO A 33 -0.11 6.73 -3.71
CA PRO A 33 -1.47 6.26 -3.49
C PRO A 33 -2.42 6.51 -4.66
N ILE A 34 -2.17 7.53 -5.49
CA ILE A 34 -2.97 7.77 -6.71
C ILE A 34 -2.80 6.58 -7.67
N GLY A 35 -1.56 6.15 -7.89
CA GLY A 35 -1.26 4.99 -8.72
C GLY A 35 -1.85 3.70 -8.16
N ILE A 36 -1.80 3.51 -6.84
CA ILE A 36 -2.42 2.37 -6.16
C ILE A 36 -3.93 2.39 -6.39
N PHE A 37 -4.59 3.53 -6.17
CA PHE A 37 -6.03 3.70 -6.39
C PHE A 37 -6.43 3.27 -7.81
N LEU A 38 -5.79 3.84 -8.83
CA LEU A 38 -6.10 3.54 -10.23
C LEU A 38 -5.81 2.08 -10.57
N GLY A 39 -4.71 1.52 -10.07
CA GLY A 39 -4.37 0.11 -10.27
C GLY A 39 -5.40 -0.84 -9.66
N ARG A 40 -5.94 -0.51 -8.46
CA ARG A 40 -6.99 -1.33 -7.83
C ARG A 40 -8.33 -1.23 -8.57
N ILE A 41 -8.68 -0.06 -9.09
CA ILE A 41 -9.86 0.08 -9.97
C ILE A 41 -9.68 -0.75 -11.25
N ALA A 42 -8.48 -0.74 -11.85
CA ALA A 42 -8.19 -1.57 -13.02
C ALA A 42 -8.33 -3.07 -12.70
N ASN A 43 -7.80 -3.54 -11.56
CA ASN A 43 -7.96 -4.93 -11.11
C ASN A 43 -9.44 -5.31 -10.92
N PHE A 44 -10.26 -4.40 -10.40
CA PHE A 44 -11.71 -4.63 -10.27
C PHE A 44 -12.38 -4.80 -11.64
N ILE A 45 -12.09 -3.92 -12.60
CA ILE A 45 -12.65 -3.99 -13.97
C ILE A 45 -12.19 -5.28 -14.66
N ASN A 46 -10.93 -5.67 -14.47
CA ASN A 46 -10.37 -6.88 -15.06
C ASN A 46 -10.79 -8.17 -14.37
N SER A 47 -11.46 -8.09 -13.22
CA SER A 47 -11.78 -9.25 -12.37
C SER A 47 -10.55 -9.98 -11.82
N GLU A 48 -9.50 -9.21 -11.49
CA GLU A 48 -8.26 -9.73 -10.91
C GLU A 48 -8.26 -9.55 -9.39
N LEU A 49 -7.54 -10.43 -8.67
CA LEU A 49 -7.31 -10.31 -7.21
C LEU A 49 -8.60 -10.19 -6.40
N VAL A 50 -9.59 -11.01 -6.73
CA VAL A 50 -10.93 -10.96 -6.13
C VAL A 50 -10.95 -11.35 -4.65
N GLY A 51 -12.01 -10.94 -3.96
CA GLY A 51 -12.21 -11.24 -2.56
C GLY A 51 -12.77 -12.64 -2.30
N LYS A 52 -12.88 -12.98 -1.01
CA LYS A 52 -13.50 -14.21 -0.52
C LYS A 52 -14.99 -14.23 -0.86
N ALA A 53 -15.57 -15.43 -0.99
CA ALA A 53 -17.02 -15.60 -1.10
C ALA A 53 -17.75 -14.95 0.08
N SER A 54 -18.86 -14.29 -0.19
CA SER A 54 -19.63 -13.55 0.82
C SER A 54 -21.06 -13.31 0.39
N ASP A 55 -21.96 -13.28 1.38
CA ASP A 55 -23.39 -13.04 1.20
C ASP A 55 -23.79 -11.59 1.56
N VAL A 56 -22.81 -10.66 1.70
CA VAL A 56 -23.11 -9.25 1.96
C VAL A 56 -23.87 -8.65 0.77
N TYR A 57 -24.77 -7.70 1.03
CA TYR A 57 -25.66 -7.14 0.00
C TYR A 57 -24.91 -6.38 -1.13
N TRP A 58 -23.65 -5.98 -0.91
CA TRP A 58 -22.77 -5.36 -1.92
C TRP A 58 -21.76 -6.33 -2.53
N ALA A 59 -21.91 -7.65 -2.28
CA ALA A 59 -21.07 -8.64 -2.93
C ALA A 59 -21.26 -8.60 -4.45
N VAL A 60 -20.17 -8.83 -5.18
CA VAL A 60 -20.12 -8.76 -6.64
C VAL A 60 -19.79 -10.12 -7.22
N ILE A 61 -20.51 -10.52 -8.26
CA ILE A 61 -20.18 -11.70 -9.06
C ILE A 61 -19.19 -11.30 -10.14
N PHE A 62 -18.11 -12.07 -10.28
CA PHE A 62 -17.08 -11.88 -11.31
C PHE A 62 -17.20 -13.00 -12.36
N PRO A 63 -18.00 -12.84 -13.43
CA PRO A 63 -18.31 -13.92 -14.39
C PRO A 63 -17.09 -14.50 -15.11
N LYS A 64 -15.98 -13.74 -15.15
CA LYS A 64 -14.71 -14.22 -15.72
C LYS A 64 -14.01 -15.28 -14.83
N ILE A 65 -14.43 -15.40 -13.57
CA ILE A 65 -13.83 -16.32 -12.59
C ILE A 65 -14.81 -17.44 -12.25
N ASP A 66 -16.00 -17.07 -11.72
CA ASP A 66 -17.06 -17.98 -11.35
C ASP A 66 -18.39 -17.23 -11.13
N ASN A 67 -19.46 -17.95 -10.78
CA ASN A 67 -20.77 -17.37 -10.48
C ASN A 67 -21.00 -17.17 -8.97
N VAL A 68 -19.92 -17.10 -8.17
CA VAL A 68 -20.00 -16.90 -6.71
C VAL A 68 -19.91 -15.41 -6.38
N ALA A 69 -20.82 -14.95 -5.52
CA ALA A 69 -20.77 -13.59 -4.98
C ALA A 69 -19.57 -13.44 -4.03
N ARG A 70 -18.79 -12.38 -4.19
CA ARG A 70 -17.53 -12.16 -3.49
C ARG A 70 -17.42 -10.73 -2.98
N HIS A 71 -16.62 -10.54 -1.92
CA HIS A 71 -16.22 -9.20 -1.51
C HIS A 71 -15.48 -8.50 -2.66
N PRO A 72 -15.83 -7.26 -3.03
CA PRO A 72 -15.04 -6.44 -3.97
C PRO A 72 -13.79 -5.89 -3.25
N SER A 73 -12.89 -6.79 -2.86
CA SER A 73 -11.67 -6.45 -2.08
C SER A 73 -10.80 -5.41 -2.76
N GLN A 74 -10.78 -5.38 -4.11
CA GLN A 74 -10.07 -4.36 -4.88
C GLN A 74 -10.58 -2.94 -4.59
N LEU A 75 -11.91 -2.77 -4.38
CA LEU A 75 -12.49 -1.48 -4.02
C LEU A 75 -12.16 -1.08 -2.58
N TYR A 76 -12.07 -2.04 -1.66
CA TYR A 76 -11.60 -1.76 -0.29
C TYR A 76 -10.14 -1.31 -0.30
N GLU A 77 -9.29 -2.00 -1.06
CA GLU A 77 -7.89 -1.63 -1.26
C GLU A 77 -7.77 -0.24 -1.93
N ALA A 78 -8.54 0.05 -2.98
CA ALA A 78 -8.57 1.35 -3.62
C ALA A 78 -8.93 2.46 -2.63
N PHE A 79 -9.98 2.26 -1.82
CA PHE A 79 -10.43 3.24 -0.86
C PHE A 79 -9.41 3.46 0.26
N LEU A 80 -8.89 2.42 0.88
CA LEU A 80 -7.98 2.51 2.03
C LEU A 80 -6.55 2.85 1.62
N GLU A 81 -5.96 2.01 0.74
CA GLU A 81 -4.55 2.13 0.31
C GLU A 81 -4.35 3.25 -0.72
N GLY A 82 -5.42 3.61 -1.45
CA GLY A 82 -5.43 4.71 -2.41
C GLY A 82 -5.93 6.01 -1.78
N LEU A 83 -7.25 6.18 -1.68
CA LEU A 83 -7.87 7.46 -1.34
C LEU A 83 -7.54 7.93 0.09
N ILE A 84 -7.78 7.10 1.11
CA ILE A 84 -7.56 7.49 2.51
C ILE A 84 -6.07 7.75 2.77
N LEU A 85 -5.21 6.87 2.29
CA LEU A 85 -3.76 7.04 2.42
C LEU A 85 -3.28 8.33 1.73
N PHE A 86 -3.78 8.64 0.54
CA PHE A 86 -3.50 9.89 -0.16
C PHE A 86 -3.84 11.12 0.69
N LEU A 87 -5.05 11.15 1.26
CA LEU A 87 -5.51 12.27 2.08
C LEU A 87 -4.65 12.44 3.35
N ILE A 88 -4.31 11.34 4.04
CA ILE A 88 -3.46 11.37 5.23
C ILE A 88 -2.07 11.94 4.90
N LEU A 89 -1.42 11.44 3.85
CA LEU A 89 -0.05 11.85 3.51
C LEU A 89 0.00 13.30 3.02
N ASN A 90 -0.97 13.72 2.23
CA ASN A 90 -1.06 15.12 1.79
C ASN A 90 -1.36 16.05 2.97
N TYR A 91 -2.21 15.65 3.92
CA TYR A 91 -2.39 16.42 5.15
C TYR A 91 -1.07 16.56 5.94
N LEU A 92 -0.27 15.50 6.02
CA LEU A 92 1.00 15.52 6.75
C LEU A 92 2.06 16.42 6.09
N ILE A 93 2.16 16.44 4.75
CA ILE A 93 3.16 17.25 4.05
C ILE A 93 2.86 18.75 4.13
N PHE A 94 1.58 19.11 4.15
CA PHE A 94 1.15 20.51 4.26
C PHE A 94 1.07 21.03 5.72
N LYS A 95 1.34 20.16 6.70
CA LYS A 95 1.32 20.57 8.10
C LYS A 95 2.46 21.53 8.42
N LYS A 96 2.18 22.63 9.18
CA LYS A 96 3.14 23.67 9.55
C LYS A 96 4.48 23.14 10.11
N ASN A 97 4.46 22.02 10.83
CA ASN A 97 5.64 21.40 11.45
C ASN A 97 6.11 20.15 10.68
N TYR A 98 6.02 20.17 9.34
CA TYR A 98 6.51 19.07 8.52
C TYR A 98 8.03 18.84 8.75
N LYS A 99 8.39 17.58 8.96
CA LYS A 99 9.78 17.13 9.03
C LYS A 99 10.04 16.14 7.89
N ILE A 100 11.21 16.24 7.29
CA ILE A 100 11.65 15.34 6.22
C ILE A 100 11.61 13.89 6.69
N GLY A 101 11.09 12.99 5.87
CA GLY A 101 10.86 11.58 6.18
C GLY A 101 9.47 11.26 6.75
N ASN A 102 8.71 12.27 7.21
CA ASN A 102 7.40 12.04 7.82
C ASN A 102 6.43 11.29 6.91
N CYS A 103 6.34 11.70 5.64
CA CYS A 103 5.40 11.09 4.71
C CYS A 103 5.83 9.69 4.32
N SER A 104 7.13 9.48 4.06
CA SER A 104 7.69 8.17 3.70
C SER A 104 7.48 7.14 4.81
N PHE A 105 7.78 7.51 6.05
CA PHE A 105 7.65 6.58 7.19
C PHE A 105 6.18 6.36 7.54
N SER A 106 5.35 7.39 7.47
CA SER A 106 3.90 7.26 7.64
C SER A 106 3.26 6.42 6.54
N PHE A 107 3.74 6.52 5.29
CA PHE A 107 3.31 5.65 4.20
C PHE A 107 3.53 4.17 4.57
N LEU A 108 4.72 3.80 5.04
CA LEU A 108 5.02 2.41 5.43
C LEU A 108 4.06 1.90 6.52
N ILE A 109 3.77 2.74 7.51
CA ILE A 109 2.89 2.38 8.63
C ILE A 109 1.44 2.25 8.15
N TYR A 110 0.87 3.31 7.57
CA TYR A 110 -0.55 3.31 7.21
C TYR A 110 -0.87 2.35 6.07
N TYR A 111 -0.02 2.29 5.04
CA TYR A 111 -0.18 1.30 3.98
C TYR A 111 -0.15 -0.12 4.53
N GLY A 112 0.82 -0.43 5.40
CA GLY A 112 0.91 -1.76 6.03
C GLY A 112 -0.33 -2.12 6.84
N VAL A 113 -0.87 -1.17 7.63
CA VAL A 113 -2.11 -1.37 8.40
C VAL A 113 -3.31 -1.59 7.47
N PHE A 114 -3.50 -0.75 6.47
CA PHE A 114 -4.60 -0.89 5.52
C PHE A 114 -4.50 -2.18 4.71
N ARG A 115 -3.28 -2.57 4.34
CA ARG A 115 -3.03 -3.83 3.63
C ARG A 115 -3.40 -5.05 4.48
N ILE A 116 -3.00 -5.10 5.75
CA ILE A 116 -3.40 -6.17 6.67
C ILE A 116 -4.92 -6.23 6.79
N PHE A 117 -5.57 -5.08 6.93
CA PHE A 117 -7.04 -5.02 7.03
C PHE A 117 -7.71 -5.56 5.75
N SER A 118 -7.27 -5.12 4.58
CA SER A 118 -7.84 -5.54 3.30
C SER A 118 -7.64 -7.04 3.04
N GLU A 119 -6.55 -7.61 3.52
CA GLU A 119 -6.21 -9.03 3.33
C GLU A 119 -7.20 -9.99 4.01
N PHE A 120 -7.94 -9.54 5.04
CA PHE A 120 -9.01 -10.36 5.64
C PHE A 120 -10.14 -10.65 4.65
N PHE A 121 -10.37 -9.77 3.70
CA PHE A 121 -11.44 -9.89 2.68
C PHE A 121 -10.95 -10.45 1.35
N ARG A 122 -9.64 -10.51 1.13
CA ARG A 122 -9.04 -10.96 -0.12
C ARG A 122 -8.83 -12.47 -0.12
N LEU A 123 -8.96 -13.09 -1.28
CA LEU A 123 -8.47 -14.46 -1.49
C LEU A 123 -6.93 -14.46 -1.49
N PRO A 124 -6.29 -15.37 -0.74
CA PRO A 124 -4.84 -15.51 -0.80
C PRO A 124 -4.40 -15.95 -2.19
N ASP A 125 -3.18 -15.60 -2.55
CA ASP A 125 -2.59 -16.00 -3.83
C ASP A 125 -2.52 -17.53 -3.92
N ILE A 126 -3.06 -18.10 -5.01
CA ILE A 126 -3.19 -19.56 -5.21
C ILE A 126 -1.84 -20.29 -5.11
N GLN A 127 -0.74 -19.62 -5.50
CA GLN A 127 0.59 -20.22 -5.53
C GLN A 127 1.23 -20.36 -4.13
N ILE A 128 0.90 -19.49 -3.18
CA ILE A 128 1.57 -19.40 -1.87
C ILE A 128 0.62 -19.83 -0.75
N GLY A 129 -0.67 -19.52 -0.89
CA GLY A 129 -1.68 -19.82 0.13
C GLY A 129 -1.47 -19.05 1.44
N TYR A 130 -1.86 -19.68 2.55
CA TYR A 130 -1.63 -19.17 3.89
C TYR A 130 -0.35 -19.76 4.49
N ILE A 131 0.51 -18.90 5.04
CA ILE A 131 1.66 -19.30 5.85
C ILE A 131 1.13 -19.55 7.27
N PHE A 132 1.53 -20.70 7.87
CA PHE A 132 1.02 -21.12 9.20
C PHE A 132 -0.53 -21.20 9.30
N GLY A 133 -1.23 -21.41 8.19
CA GLY A 133 -2.67 -21.64 8.15
C GLY A 133 -3.57 -20.39 8.21
N PHE A 134 -3.08 -19.21 8.59
CA PHE A 134 -3.88 -17.99 8.73
C PHE A 134 -3.21 -16.68 8.28
N VAL A 135 -1.90 -16.66 8.12
CA VAL A 135 -1.15 -15.46 7.70
C VAL A 135 -0.87 -15.54 6.20
N SER A 136 -1.29 -14.55 5.43
CA SER A 136 -0.90 -14.44 4.02
C SER A 136 0.51 -13.81 3.89
N MET A 137 1.16 -14.01 2.74
CA MET A 137 2.42 -13.33 2.44
C MET A 137 2.27 -11.79 2.49
N GLY A 138 1.10 -11.28 2.06
CA GLY A 138 0.79 -9.85 2.13
C GLY A 138 0.77 -9.33 3.57
N MET A 139 0.17 -10.07 4.52
CA MET A 139 0.17 -9.72 5.94
C MET A 139 1.59 -9.73 6.52
N LEU A 140 2.40 -10.74 6.20
CA LEU A 140 3.77 -10.85 6.70
C LEU A 140 4.62 -9.66 6.25
N LEU A 141 4.65 -9.36 4.96
CA LEU A 141 5.41 -8.23 4.41
C LEU A 141 4.92 -6.90 4.98
N SER A 142 3.62 -6.72 5.13
CA SER A 142 3.04 -5.50 5.70
C SER A 142 3.43 -5.30 7.16
N THR A 143 3.52 -6.38 7.94
CA THR A 143 4.01 -6.33 9.31
C THR A 143 5.46 -5.83 9.36
N PHE A 144 6.35 -6.33 8.50
CA PHE A 144 7.71 -5.81 8.41
C PHE A 144 7.75 -4.34 7.98
N MET A 145 6.88 -3.92 7.05
CA MET A 145 6.79 -2.51 6.65
C MET A 145 6.38 -1.60 7.81
N ILE A 146 5.40 -2.03 8.64
CA ILE A 146 4.96 -1.28 9.83
C ILE A 146 6.12 -1.11 10.81
N PHE A 147 6.82 -2.20 11.16
CA PHE A 147 7.95 -2.14 12.08
C PHE A 147 9.07 -1.23 11.55
N ALA A 148 9.44 -1.37 10.27
CA ALA A 148 10.43 -0.51 9.64
C ALA A 148 10.00 0.96 9.68
N GLY A 149 8.75 1.25 9.34
CA GLY A 149 8.18 2.59 9.39
C GLY A 149 8.23 3.20 10.78
N ILE A 150 7.86 2.44 11.82
CA ILE A 150 7.91 2.90 13.22
C ILE A 150 9.36 3.19 13.65
N ILE A 151 10.30 2.28 13.38
CA ILE A 151 11.71 2.46 13.75
C ILE A 151 12.29 3.72 13.08
N LEU A 152 12.04 3.89 11.78
CA LEU A 152 12.51 5.06 11.03
C LEU A 152 11.84 6.35 11.51
N TYR A 153 10.55 6.29 11.83
CA TYR A 153 9.82 7.43 12.37
C TYR A 153 10.37 7.89 13.73
N LEU A 154 10.72 6.97 14.60
CA LEU A 154 11.31 7.27 15.92
C LEU A 154 12.75 7.83 15.78
N LYS A 155 13.54 7.29 14.85
CA LYS A 155 14.93 7.73 14.60
C LYS A 155 15.07 8.95 13.69
N ARG A 156 13.98 9.51 13.19
CA ARG A 156 13.99 10.59 12.18
C ARG A 156 14.73 11.87 12.60
N ASN A 157 14.85 12.13 13.91
CA ASN A 157 15.58 13.32 14.40
C ASN A 157 17.10 13.16 14.26
N ASP A 158 17.56 11.92 14.01
CA ASP A 158 18.98 11.58 13.86
C ASP A 158 19.35 11.42 12.35
N LEU A 159 18.36 11.54 11.44
CA LEU A 159 18.50 11.43 9.98
C LEU A 159 18.45 12.82 9.32
#